data_89e89b2ebbdbfd9ea5a0a81d6bcfa5d9
#
_entry.id   89e89b2ebbdbfd9ea5a0a81d6bcfa5d9
#
_cell.length_a   1.000
_cell.length_b   1.000
_cell.length_c   1.000
_cell.angle_alpha   90.00
_cell.angle_beta   90.00
_cell.angle_gamma   90.00
#
_symmetry.space_group_name_H-M   'P 1'
#
loop_
_entity.id
_entity.type
_entity.pdbx_description
1 polymer ?
#
loop_
_entity_poly.entity_id
_entity_poly.type
_entity_poly.pdbx_seq_one_letter_code
_entity_poly.pdbx_strand_id
1 'polypeptide(L)'
;MPFNTLLQKTGLVAILRGVKPDEIVAIGEKLYAAGFRLIEIPMNSPEALQSISILRDALPKDCLVGAGTVLSVEQVVAVKEAGGQIIVMPHCDTAVIRRARALGMYCAPGVATPTEAFAAIEHGANAIKLFPAEQITPEVTKAWRAVIPQSVPMLPVGGITPETMA
;
A
#
# COMPACT_ATOMS: atom_id res chain seq x y z
N MET A 1 -7.08 4.80 -13.44
CA MET A 1 -6.20 3.76 -14.06
C MET A 1 -6.18 2.54 -13.14
N PRO A 2 -6.02 1.30 -13.66
CA PRO A 2 -5.88 0.10 -12.82
C PRO A 2 -4.63 0.18 -11.94
N PHE A 3 -4.71 -0.38 -10.72
CA PHE A 3 -3.60 -0.41 -9.75
C PHE A 3 -2.28 -0.92 -10.34
N ASN A 4 -2.34 -2.06 -11.03
CA ASN A 4 -1.15 -2.67 -11.63
C ASN A 4 -0.47 -1.78 -12.68
N THR A 5 -1.25 -1.02 -13.46
CA THR A 5 -0.70 -0.07 -14.44
C THR A 5 0.06 1.07 -13.76
N LEU A 6 -0.42 1.54 -12.61
CA LEU A 6 0.25 2.59 -11.84
C LEU A 6 1.50 2.05 -11.14
N LEU A 7 1.42 0.86 -10.58
CA LEU A 7 2.56 0.21 -9.96
C LEU A 7 3.70 -0.04 -10.96
N GLN A 8 3.39 -0.44 -12.19
CA GLN A 8 4.39 -0.70 -13.24
C GLN A 8 5.19 0.54 -13.66
N LYS A 9 4.71 1.75 -13.38
CA LYS A 9 5.44 2.99 -13.75
C LYS A 9 6.78 3.13 -13.02
N THR A 10 6.82 2.79 -11.73
CA THR A 10 8.06 2.86 -10.92
C THR A 10 8.42 1.54 -10.24
N GLY A 11 7.47 0.62 -10.12
CA GLY A 11 7.62 -0.58 -9.28
C GLY A 11 7.59 -0.30 -7.77
N LEU A 12 7.34 0.94 -7.36
CA LEU A 12 7.50 1.39 -5.98
C LEU A 12 6.21 1.99 -5.41
N VAL A 13 6.03 1.81 -4.09
CA VAL A 13 5.03 2.50 -3.28
C VAL A 13 5.77 3.36 -2.25
N ALA A 14 5.50 4.66 -2.21
CA ALA A 14 6.10 5.55 -1.22
C ALA A 14 5.37 5.46 0.12
N ILE A 15 6.13 5.36 1.21
CA ILE A 15 5.64 5.29 2.59
C ILE A 15 6.05 6.56 3.33
N LEU A 16 5.11 7.46 3.61
CA LEU A 16 5.38 8.74 4.27
C LEU A 16 5.13 8.67 5.77
N ARG A 17 5.94 7.86 6.46
CA ARG A 17 5.84 7.69 7.91
C ARG A 17 6.40 8.89 8.66
N GLY A 18 5.60 9.45 9.59
CA GLY A 18 6.01 10.55 10.45
C GLY A 18 5.97 11.93 9.79
N VAL A 19 5.59 12.04 8.52
CA VAL A 19 5.42 13.31 7.82
C VAL A 19 4.19 14.03 8.33
N LYS A 20 4.30 15.35 8.56
CA LYS A 20 3.22 16.19 9.07
C LYS A 20 2.39 16.82 7.94
N PRO A 21 1.17 17.29 8.22
CA PRO A 21 0.30 17.91 7.21
C PRO A 21 0.90 19.12 6.49
N ASP A 22 1.72 19.91 7.15
CA ASP A 22 2.38 21.09 6.57
C ASP A 22 3.54 20.74 5.62
N GLU A 23 4.09 19.52 5.72
CA GLU A 23 5.20 19.02 4.91
C GLU A 23 4.71 18.19 3.71
N ILE A 24 3.48 17.63 3.79
CA ILE A 24 3.04 16.53 2.95
C ILE A 24 2.97 16.89 1.47
N VAL A 25 2.56 18.10 1.13
CA VAL A 25 2.40 18.55 -0.27
C VAL A 25 3.77 18.65 -0.95
N ALA A 26 4.72 19.35 -0.30
CA ALA A 26 6.05 19.55 -0.87
C ALA A 26 6.79 18.22 -1.10
N ILE A 27 6.62 17.24 -0.20
CA ILE A 27 7.19 15.90 -0.35
C ILE A 27 6.46 15.14 -1.46
N GLY A 28 5.12 15.15 -1.44
CA GLY A 28 4.30 14.43 -2.42
C GLY A 28 4.51 14.89 -3.85
N GLU A 29 4.63 16.19 -4.09
CA GLU A 29 4.92 16.76 -5.41
C GLU A 29 6.29 16.30 -5.94
N LYS A 30 7.31 16.26 -5.09
CA LYS A 30 8.64 15.73 -5.46
C LYS A 30 8.60 14.26 -5.81
N LEU A 31 7.87 13.47 -5.04
CA LEU A 31 7.67 12.04 -5.33
C LEU A 31 6.90 11.85 -6.65
N TYR A 32 5.85 12.62 -6.86
CA TYR A 32 5.09 12.57 -8.11
C TYR A 32 5.96 12.94 -9.32
N ALA A 33 6.77 14.01 -9.21
CA ALA A 33 7.72 14.42 -10.24
C ALA A 33 8.80 13.35 -10.50
N ALA A 34 9.22 12.62 -9.47
CA ALA A 34 10.12 11.46 -9.58
C ALA A 34 9.46 10.21 -10.17
N GLY A 35 8.16 10.26 -10.50
CA GLY A 35 7.43 9.18 -11.16
C GLY A 35 6.55 8.34 -10.23
N PHE A 36 6.59 8.51 -8.92
CA PHE A 36 5.70 7.76 -8.01
C PHE A 36 4.23 8.03 -8.31
N ARG A 37 3.43 6.96 -8.28
CA ARG A 37 1.99 6.99 -8.51
C ARG A 37 1.17 6.30 -7.42
N LEU A 38 1.87 5.74 -6.42
CA LEU A 38 1.29 5.09 -5.26
C LEU A 38 1.99 5.65 -4.01
N ILE A 39 1.22 6.35 -3.15
CA ILE A 39 1.73 6.98 -1.94
C ILE A 39 0.81 6.62 -0.77
N GLU A 40 1.37 6.10 0.31
CA GLU A 40 0.63 5.83 1.53
C GLU A 40 1.18 6.63 2.72
N ILE A 41 0.27 7.12 3.55
CA ILE A 41 0.57 7.76 4.82
C ILE A 41 0.16 6.78 5.92
N PRO A 42 1.10 6.26 6.73
CA PRO A 42 0.76 5.35 7.82
C PRO A 42 -0.14 6.01 8.86
N MET A 43 -1.18 5.29 9.31
CA MET A 43 -2.15 5.78 10.31
C MET A 43 -1.54 6.12 11.67
N ASN A 44 -0.31 5.68 11.94
CA ASN A 44 0.48 6.06 13.11
C ASN A 44 1.40 7.27 12.85
N SER A 45 1.20 8.01 11.77
CA SER A 45 1.82 9.32 11.52
C SER A 45 0.98 10.44 12.16
N PRO A 46 1.56 11.61 12.45
CA PRO A 46 0.79 12.75 12.95
C PRO A 46 -0.33 13.14 11.98
N GLU A 47 -1.56 13.27 12.47
CA GLU A 47 -2.73 13.74 11.72
C GLU A 47 -2.86 13.09 10.33
N ALA A 48 -2.69 11.75 10.25
CA ALA A 48 -2.58 11.00 8.99
C ALA A 48 -3.78 11.24 8.05
N LEU A 49 -5.01 11.29 8.57
CA LEU A 49 -6.22 11.54 7.77
C LEU A 49 -6.22 12.93 7.13
N GLN A 50 -5.75 13.95 7.86
CA GLN A 50 -5.60 15.30 7.33
C GLN A 50 -4.54 15.33 6.22
N SER A 51 -3.40 14.69 6.44
CA SER A 51 -2.35 14.56 5.42
C SER A 51 -2.84 13.85 4.16
N ILE A 52 -3.65 12.79 4.29
CA ILE A 52 -4.25 12.08 3.16
C ILE A 52 -5.16 13.00 2.36
N SER A 53 -6.04 13.76 3.04
CA SER A 53 -6.96 14.68 2.37
C SER A 53 -6.21 15.78 1.62
N ILE A 54 -5.27 16.45 2.29
CA ILE A 54 -4.46 17.53 1.68
C ILE A 54 -3.68 17.00 0.48
N LEU A 55 -3.03 15.84 0.61
CA LEU A 55 -2.21 15.29 -0.46
C LEU A 55 -3.06 14.82 -1.65
N ARG A 56 -4.26 14.27 -1.38
CA ARG A 56 -5.19 13.85 -2.44
C ARG A 56 -5.66 15.04 -3.28
N ASP A 57 -5.92 16.19 -2.64
CA ASP A 57 -6.35 17.40 -3.33
C ASP A 57 -5.21 18.04 -4.14
N ALA A 58 -3.98 17.96 -3.64
CA ALA A 58 -2.80 18.55 -4.27
C ALA A 58 -2.28 17.76 -5.48
N LEU A 59 -2.37 16.42 -5.44
CA LEU A 59 -1.77 15.59 -6.51
C LEU A 59 -2.75 15.29 -7.65
N PRO A 60 -2.24 15.08 -8.88
CA PRO A 60 -3.05 14.67 -10.03
C PRO A 60 -3.81 13.36 -9.80
N LYS A 61 -4.93 13.18 -10.51
CA LYS A 61 -5.81 12.01 -10.36
C LYS A 61 -5.18 10.68 -10.77
N ASP A 62 -4.05 10.70 -11.46
CA ASP A 62 -3.29 9.50 -11.81
C ASP A 62 -2.28 9.07 -10.72
N CYS A 63 -2.31 9.73 -9.56
CA CYS A 63 -1.61 9.30 -8.36
C CYS A 63 -2.62 8.78 -7.33
N LEU A 64 -2.48 7.55 -6.87
CA LEU A 64 -3.27 7.00 -5.78
C LEU A 64 -2.63 7.38 -4.45
N VAL A 65 -3.41 8.04 -3.60
CA VAL A 65 -3.04 8.39 -2.23
C VAL A 65 -3.91 7.61 -1.27
N GLY A 66 -3.37 7.16 -0.15
CA GLY A 66 -4.14 6.50 0.88
C GLY A 66 -3.37 6.22 2.15
N ALA A 67 -3.77 5.21 2.89
CA ALA A 67 -3.22 4.92 4.20
C ALA A 67 -2.44 3.62 4.26
N GLY A 68 -1.34 3.65 5.02
CA GLY A 68 -0.67 2.47 5.54
C GLY A 68 -0.98 2.23 7.01
N THR A 69 -0.58 1.07 7.51
CA THR A 69 -0.79 0.66 8.90
C THR A 69 -2.28 0.74 9.30
N VAL A 70 -3.16 0.35 8.38
CA VAL A 70 -4.60 0.25 8.64
C VAL A 70 -4.87 -1.08 9.33
N LEU A 71 -5.54 -1.02 10.49
CA LEU A 71 -5.71 -2.17 11.39
C LEU A 71 -7.19 -2.54 11.64
N SER A 72 -8.14 -1.71 11.21
CA SER A 72 -9.57 -1.96 11.46
C SER A 72 -10.49 -1.48 10.32
N VAL A 73 -11.70 -1.98 10.34
CA VAL A 73 -12.77 -1.60 9.39
C VAL A 73 -13.13 -0.12 9.54
N GLU A 74 -13.13 0.41 10.76
CA GLU A 74 -13.42 1.82 11.06
C GLU A 74 -12.37 2.74 10.42
N GLN A 75 -11.09 2.35 10.51
CA GLN A 75 -10.00 3.08 9.85
C GLN A 75 -10.17 3.10 8.33
N VAL A 76 -10.62 2.00 7.70
CA VAL A 76 -10.92 1.99 6.26
C VAL A 76 -11.96 3.03 5.90
N VAL A 77 -13.02 3.15 6.70
CA VAL A 77 -14.08 4.14 6.49
C VAL A 77 -13.52 5.55 6.61
N ALA A 78 -12.79 5.83 7.69
CA ALA A 78 -12.18 7.15 7.92
C ALA A 78 -11.21 7.55 6.78
N VAL A 79 -10.39 6.61 6.31
CA VAL A 79 -9.49 6.85 5.16
C VAL A 79 -10.28 7.14 3.88
N LYS A 80 -11.40 6.43 3.65
CA LYS A 80 -12.29 6.69 2.52
C LYS A 80 -12.89 8.09 2.57
N GLU A 81 -13.36 8.52 3.74
CA GLU A 81 -13.93 9.85 3.99
C GLU A 81 -12.88 10.96 3.80
N ALA A 82 -11.62 10.70 4.14
CA ALA A 82 -10.50 11.58 3.85
C ALA A 82 -10.06 11.60 2.36
N GLY A 83 -10.78 10.91 1.47
CA GLY A 83 -10.47 10.84 0.05
C GLY A 83 -9.41 9.79 -0.34
N GLY A 84 -8.98 8.95 0.60
CA GLY A 84 -8.02 7.89 0.35
C GLY A 84 -8.54 6.83 -0.63
N GLN A 85 -7.64 6.26 -1.40
CA GLN A 85 -7.94 5.34 -2.52
C GLN A 85 -7.25 3.98 -2.38
N ILE A 86 -6.22 3.88 -1.51
CA ILE A 86 -5.48 2.66 -1.23
C ILE A 86 -5.39 2.41 0.27
N ILE A 87 -5.52 1.14 0.65
CA ILE A 87 -5.33 0.63 2.02
C ILE A 87 -4.14 -0.33 2.01
N VAL A 88 -3.13 -0.03 2.82
CA VAL A 88 -1.98 -0.90 3.05
C VAL A 88 -1.99 -1.35 4.51
N MET A 89 -1.83 -2.64 4.74
CA MET A 89 -1.94 -3.24 6.06
C MET A 89 -0.62 -3.93 6.44
N PRO A 90 -0.27 -4.00 7.74
CA PRO A 90 0.89 -4.79 8.19
C PRO A 90 0.57 -6.28 8.37
N HIS A 91 -0.69 -6.68 8.28
CA HIS A 91 -1.22 -8.02 8.57
C HIS A 91 -2.35 -8.37 7.59
N CYS A 92 -2.78 -9.62 7.61
CA CYS A 92 -3.90 -10.11 6.81
C CYS A 92 -5.18 -10.19 7.66
N ASP A 93 -6.02 -9.15 7.60
CA ASP A 93 -7.37 -9.18 8.14
C ASP A 93 -8.39 -9.16 6.99
N THR A 94 -9.12 -10.25 6.82
CA THR A 94 -10.07 -10.42 5.72
C THR A 94 -11.30 -9.52 5.83
N ALA A 95 -11.67 -9.06 7.03
CA ALA A 95 -12.76 -8.09 7.21
C ALA A 95 -12.35 -6.71 6.70
N VAL A 96 -11.13 -6.28 7.01
CA VAL A 96 -10.55 -5.02 6.51
C VAL A 96 -10.42 -5.06 4.98
N ILE A 97 -9.92 -6.18 4.42
CA ILE A 97 -9.81 -6.35 2.96
C ILE A 97 -11.17 -6.23 2.30
N ARG A 98 -12.18 -7.00 2.76
CA ARG A 98 -13.55 -6.92 2.21
C ARG A 98 -14.14 -5.52 2.30
N ARG A 99 -13.93 -4.82 3.42
CA ARG A 99 -14.43 -3.45 3.58
C ARG A 99 -13.79 -2.48 2.62
N ALA A 100 -12.47 -2.53 2.46
CA ALA A 100 -11.77 -1.71 1.49
C ALA A 100 -12.29 -1.94 0.06
N ARG A 101 -12.46 -3.21 -0.33
CA ARG A 101 -12.98 -3.58 -1.65
C ARG A 101 -14.42 -3.14 -1.85
N ALA A 102 -15.29 -3.30 -0.84
CA ALA A 102 -16.67 -2.85 -0.89
C ALA A 102 -16.81 -1.32 -1.07
N LEU A 103 -15.84 -0.55 -0.56
CA LEU A 103 -15.76 0.91 -0.75
C LEU A 103 -15.04 1.32 -2.05
N GLY A 104 -14.70 0.38 -2.93
CA GLY A 104 -14.00 0.64 -4.19
C GLY A 104 -12.55 1.07 -4.03
N MET A 105 -11.93 0.79 -2.89
CA MET A 105 -10.52 1.10 -2.62
C MET A 105 -9.62 -0.06 -3.05
N TYR A 106 -8.39 0.27 -3.42
CA TYR A 106 -7.35 -0.74 -3.60
C TYR A 106 -6.84 -1.21 -2.23
N CYS A 107 -6.43 -2.49 -2.15
CA CYS A 107 -5.96 -3.06 -0.89
C CYS A 107 -4.71 -3.92 -1.11
N ALA A 108 -3.70 -3.71 -0.25
CA ALA A 108 -2.46 -4.47 -0.19
C ALA A 108 -2.20 -4.92 1.26
N PRO A 109 -2.77 -6.05 1.69
CA PRO A 109 -2.56 -6.61 3.03
C PRO A 109 -1.16 -7.19 3.19
N GLY A 110 -0.63 -7.10 4.42
CA GLY A 110 0.60 -7.75 4.82
C GLY A 110 0.41 -9.24 5.03
N VAL A 111 1.33 -10.04 4.52
CA VAL A 111 1.34 -11.50 4.64
C VAL A 111 2.75 -12.00 4.94
N ALA A 112 2.85 -13.04 5.76
CA ALA A 112 4.11 -13.71 6.09
C ALA A 112 4.06 -15.22 5.77
N THR A 113 2.90 -15.74 5.34
CA THR A 113 2.69 -17.14 4.99
C THR A 113 1.87 -17.28 3.71
N PRO A 114 2.00 -18.40 2.96
CA PRO A 114 1.14 -18.70 1.81
C PRO A 114 -0.35 -18.75 2.19
N THR A 115 -0.70 -19.24 3.39
CA THR A 115 -2.09 -19.29 3.88
C THR A 115 -2.70 -17.89 3.92
N GLU A 116 -2.00 -16.92 4.49
CA GLU A 116 -2.43 -15.52 4.51
C GLU A 116 -2.51 -14.92 3.11
N ALA A 117 -1.54 -15.24 2.25
CA ALA A 117 -1.53 -14.77 0.88
C ALA A 117 -2.77 -15.23 0.08
N PHE A 118 -3.12 -16.51 0.18
CA PHE A 118 -4.32 -17.04 -0.46
C PHE A 118 -5.61 -16.46 0.14
N ALA A 119 -5.69 -16.33 1.46
CA ALA A 119 -6.83 -15.68 2.12
C ALA A 119 -6.98 -14.21 1.65
N ALA A 120 -5.89 -13.48 1.54
CA ALA A 120 -5.90 -12.10 1.03
C ALA A 120 -6.43 -12.02 -0.42
N ILE A 121 -5.94 -12.90 -1.29
CA ILE A 121 -6.32 -12.96 -2.71
C ILE A 121 -7.80 -13.33 -2.85
N GLU A 122 -8.28 -14.33 -2.12
CA GLU A 122 -9.67 -14.77 -2.12
C GLU A 122 -10.63 -13.64 -1.73
N HIS A 123 -10.21 -12.77 -0.81
CA HIS A 123 -11.01 -11.62 -0.36
C HIS A 123 -10.81 -10.36 -1.21
N GLY A 124 -10.07 -10.47 -2.34
CA GLY A 124 -9.99 -9.42 -3.36
C GLY A 124 -8.84 -8.43 -3.21
N ALA A 125 -7.77 -8.79 -2.49
CA ALA A 125 -6.55 -7.98 -2.46
C ALA A 125 -6.03 -7.71 -3.88
N ASN A 126 -5.57 -6.48 -4.14
CA ASN A 126 -5.02 -6.08 -5.43
C ASN A 126 -3.53 -6.40 -5.56
N ALA A 127 -2.85 -6.46 -4.44
CA ALA A 127 -1.46 -6.88 -4.27
C ALA A 127 -1.31 -7.50 -2.88
N ILE A 128 -0.22 -8.18 -2.62
CA ILE A 128 0.16 -8.64 -1.28
C ILE A 128 1.47 -7.98 -0.87
N LYS A 129 1.51 -7.45 0.34
CA LYS A 129 2.71 -6.92 0.97
C LYS A 129 3.43 -8.05 1.70
N LEU A 130 4.63 -8.38 1.27
CA LEU A 130 5.49 -9.35 1.95
C LEU A 130 6.16 -8.64 3.14
N PHE A 131 5.73 -8.95 4.37
CA PHE A 131 6.15 -8.20 5.55
C PHE A 131 6.29 -9.09 6.79
N PRO A 132 7.41 -9.00 7.53
CA PRO A 132 8.60 -8.21 7.20
C PRO A 132 9.49 -8.91 6.15
N ALA A 133 10.01 -8.15 5.18
CA ALA A 133 10.79 -8.72 4.08
C ALA A 133 12.15 -9.28 4.53
N GLU A 134 12.64 -8.87 5.71
CA GLU A 134 13.82 -9.46 6.35
C GLU A 134 13.66 -10.97 6.63
N GLN A 135 12.42 -11.45 6.76
CA GLN A 135 12.09 -12.89 6.97
C GLN A 135 11.66 -13.57 5.67
N ILE A 136 11.15 -12.80 4.69
CA ILE A 136 10.66 -13.31 3.41
C ILE A 136 11.69 -12.97 2.33
N THR A 137 12.79 -13.73 2.32
CA THR A 137 13.92 -13.51 1.43
C THR A 137 13.53 -13.64 -0.06
N PRO A 138 14.38 -13.19 -1.00
CA PRO A 138 14.17 -13.39 -2.44
C PRO A 138 13.90 -14.87 -2.82
N GLU A 139 14.60 -15.82 -2.15
CA GLU A 139 14.42 -17.26 -2.38
C GLU A 139 13.02 -17.71 -1.96
N VAL A 140 12.53 -17.26 -0.80
CA VAL A 140 11.18 -17.53 -0.30
C VAL A 140 10.15 -16.92 -1.24
N THR A 141 10.36 -15.67 -1.66
CA THR A 141 9.50 -14.96 -2.61
C THR A 141 9.41 -15.69 -3.95
N LYS A 142 10.53 -16.20 -4.46
CA LYS A 142 10.59 -17.02 -5.67
C LYS A 142 9.80 -18.33 -5.53
N ALA A 143 9.91 -19.00 -4.38
CA ALA A 143 9.15 -20.21 -4.10
C ALA A 143 7.64 -19.91 -4.05
N TRP A 144 7.22 -18.82 -3.43
CA TRP A 144 5.80 -18.42 -3.43
C TRP A 144 5.29 -18.08 -4.82
N ARG A 145 6.12 -17.47 -5.68
CA ARG A 145 5.74 -17.14 -7.05
C ARG A 145 5.37 -18.38 -7.90
N ALA A 146 5.82 -19.57 -7.52
CA ALA A 146 5.43 -20.81 -8.19
C ALA A 146 3.95 -21.15 -7.99
N VAL A 147 3.30 -20.66 -6.92
CA VAL A 147 1.91 -20.98 -6.56
C VAL A 147 0.99 -19.75 -6.55
N ILE A 148 1.52 -18.56 -6.31
CA ILE A 148 0.74 -17.32 -6.35
C ILE A 148 0.61 -16.84 -7.80
N PRO A 149 -0.61 -16.49 -8.28
CA PRO A 149 -0.82 -16.04 -9.66
C PRO A 149 0.06 -14.85 -10.04
N GLN A 150 0.61 -14.86 -11.25
CA GLN A 150 1.46 -13.79 -11.79
C GLN A 150 0.76 -12.42 -11.83
N SER A 151 -0.57 -12.41 -11.93
CA SER A 151 -1.39 -11.20 -11.92
C SER A 151 -1.44 -10.47 -10.57
N VAL A 152 -1.02 -11.13 -9.49
CA VAL A 152 -0.98 -10.55 -8.15
C VAL A 152 0.41 -10.02 -7.86
N PRO A 153 0.61 -8.69 -7.77
CA PRO A 153 1.89 -8.11 -7.37
C PRO A 153 2.27 -8.54 -5.95
N MET A 154 3.54 -8.84 -5.75
CA MET A 154 4.15 -9.05 -4.44
C MET A 154 5.06 -7.86 -4.14
N LEU A 155 4.84 -7.21 -3.01
CA LEU A 155 5.50 -5.98 -2.60
C LEU A 155 6.34 -6.24 -1.34
N PRO A 156 7.64 -6.53 -1.47
CA PRO A 156 8.52 -6.68 -0.30
C PRO A 156 8.63 -5.36 0.46
N VAL A 157 8.47 -5.41 1.77
CA VAL A 157 8.52 -4.23 2.65
C VAL A 157 9.21 -4.58 3.97
N GLY A 158 10.15 -3.72 4.39
CA GLY A 158 10.98 -3.89 5.58
C GLY A 158 12.42 -4.22 5.20
N GLY A 159 13.39 -3.44 5.71
CA GLY A 159 14.81 -3.64 5.47
C GLY A 159 15.28 -3.50 4.01
N ILE A 160 14.43 -3.06 3.10
CA ILE A 160 14.81 -2.87 1.68
C ILE A 160 15.60 -1.57 1.54
N THR A 161 16.76 -1.68 0.94
CA THR A 161 17.64 -0.55 0.61
C THR A 161 17.89 -0.48 -0.90
N PRO A 162 18.45 0.62 -1.43
CA PRO A 162 18.81 0.70 -2.85
C PRO A 162 19.72 -0.44 -3.31
N GLU A 163 20.62 -0.91 -2.42
CA GLU A 163 21.57 -2.00 -2.69
C GLU A 163 20.89 -3.38 -2.74
N THR A 164 19.78 -3.56 -2.03
CA THR A 164 19.06 -4.83 -1.94
C THR A 164 17.83 -4.89 -2.86
N MET A 165 17.54 -3.81 -3.57
CA MET A 165 16.37 -3.67 -4.44
C MET A 165 16.54 -4.33 -5.83
N ALA A 166 17.78 -4.72 -6.19
CA ALA A 166 18.15 -5.27 -7.49
C ALA A 166 17.79 -6.77 -7.62
#